data_6deafe3fd6b5626408d2a7daec632c41
#
_entry.id   6deafe3fd6b5626408d2a7daec632c41
#
_cell.length_a   1.000
_cell.length_b   1.000
_cell.length_c   1.000
_cell.angle_alpha   90.00
_cell.angle_beta   90.00
_cell.angle_gamma   90.00
#
_symmetry.space_group_name_H-M   'P 1'
#
loop_
_entity.id
_entity.type
_entity.pdbx_description
1 polymer ?
#
loop_
_entity_poly.entity_id
_entity_poly.type
_entity_poly.pdbx_seq_one_letter_code
_entity_poly.pdbx_strand_id
1 'polypeptide(L)'
;VAVTNVSGGAWAAARADLVGGWRQRELWGHLGWQDIRQRYRRSVLGPIWITISMAVTAVALGVLYAGLFGNPLEKQLPYILVGFIVWAFISGCILEGADVFIANEGLIKHLPAPISVHVYRLVWRQTLLFAHNLIVYAVMLMVFPRALHWSSLMAFPAFALLALNGAWVALLFGMASARFRDLNPIIGSLVQLTFFLTPVVWIYDDLLNSPNPTTAERARIAEVNPFLHFIEIIRRPMLGESLVWHSWVIVLAITVVGWVVTLWALRRYRSRVSYWV
;
A
#
# COMPACT_ATOMS: atom_id res chain seq x y z
N VAL A 1 -30.68 3.14 -23.68
CA VAL A 1 -29.36 2.94 -23.05
C VAL A 1 -28.36 2.70 -24.14
N ALA A 2 -27.55 3.71 -24.51
CA ALA A 2 -26.62 3.65 -25.61
C ALA A 2 -25.43 2.75 -25.22
N VAL A 3 -25.44 1.52 -25.73
CA VAL A 3 -24.22 0.74 -25.87
C VAL A 3 -23.38 1.46 -26.92
N THR A 4 -22.47 2.31 -26.46
CA THR A 4 -21.48 2.90 -27.34
C THR A 4 -20.65 1.75 -27.90
N ASN A 5 -20.89 1.42 -29.14
CA ASN A 5 -20.05 0.56 -29.98
C ASN A 5 -18.67 1.21 -30.05
N VAL A 6 -17.78 0.87 -29.09
CA VAL A 6 -16.38 1.24 -29.18
C VAL A 6 -15.76 0.29 -30.18
N SER A 7 -15.78 0.72 -31.46
CA SER A 7 -15.01 0.10 -32.57
C SER A 7 -13.49 0.30 -32.39
N GLY A 8 -13.04 0.50 -31.18
CA GLY A 8 -11.66 0.54 -30.76
C GLY A 8 -11.22 -0.85 -30.30
N GLY A 9 -10.03 -1.31 -30.73
CA GLY A 9 -9.48 -2.59 -30.32
C GLY A 9 -9.39 -2.75 -28.79
N ALA A 10 -9.08 -3.96 -28.31
CA ALA A 10 -9.04 -4.33 -26.88
C ALA A 10 -8.22 -3.37 -26.00
N TRP A 11 -7.23 -2.68 -26.57
CA TRP A 11 -6.46 -1.63 -25.89
C TRP A 11 -7.27 -0.36 -25.62
N ALA A 12 -8.09 0.05 -26.58
CA ALA A 12 -8.97 1.21 -26.40
C ALA A 12 -10.01 0.94 -25.31
N ALA A 13 -10.51 -0.29 -25.20
CA ALA A 13 -11.43 -0.70 -24.15
C ALA A 13 -10.77 -0.70 -22.75
N ALA A 14 -9.52 -1.17 -22.63
CA ALA A 14 -8.78 -1.13 -21.36
C ALA A 14 -8.50 0.33 -20.94
N ARG A 15 -8.06 1.19 -21.89
CA ARG A 15 -7.86 2.61 -21.62
C ARG A 15 -9.16 3.32 -21.26
N ALA A 16 -10.26 3.01 -21.97
CA ALA A 16 -11.57 3.60 -21.70
C ALA A 16 -12.07 3.23 -20.29
N ASP A 17 -11.79 2.02 -19.80
CA ASP A 17 -12.11 1.61 -18.44
C ASP A 17 -11.34 2.45 -17.40
N LEU A 18 -10.01 2.54 -17.52
CA LEU A 18 -9.20 3.32 -16.58
C LEU A 18 -9.58 4.80 -16.60
N VAL A 19 -9.70 5.40 -17.77
CA VAL A 19 -10.09 6.82 -17.90
C VAL A 19 -11.53 7.05 -17.45
N GLY A 20 -12.45 6.13 -17.80
CA GLY A 20 -13.84 6.18 -17.38
C GLY A 20 -13.98 6.08 -15.86
N GLY A 21 -13.23 5.17 -15.23
CA GLY A 21 -13.17 5.05 -13.78
C GLY A 21 -12.62 6.31 -13.12
N TRP A 22 -11.53 6.87 -13.64
CA TRP A 22 -10.97 8.12 -13.12
C TRP A 22 -11.94 9.31 -13.23
N ARG A 23 -12.69 9.41 -14.31
CA ARG A 23 -13.71 10.47 -14.50
C ARG A 23 -14.82 10.39 -13.45
N GLN A 24 -15.09 9.21 -12.89
CA GLN A 24 -16.06 9.01 -11.81
C GLN A 24 -15.47 9.26 -10.42
N ARG A 25 -14.54 10.22 -10.31
CA ARG A 25 -13.85 10.52 -9.04
C ARG A 25 -14.77 10.93 -7.90
N GLU A 26 -15.87 11.58 -8.19
CA GLU A 26 -16.87 11.93 -7.17
C GLU A 26 -17.52 10.68 -6.57
N LEU A 27 -17.83 9.70 -7.42
CA LEU A 27 -18.43 8.44 -7.00
C LEU A 27 -17.48 7.64 -6.11
N TRP A 28 -16.28 7.29 -6.60
CA TRP A 28 -15.36 6.48 -5.81
C TRP A 28 -14.79 7.23 -4.60
N GLY A 29 -14.66 8.55 -4.67
CA GLY A 29 -14.26 9.38 -3.55
C GLY A 29 -15.29 9.36 -2.43
N HIS A 30 -16.59 9.53 -2.78
CA HIS A 30 -17.69 9.49 -1.82
C HIS A 30 -17.87 8.09 -1.23
N LEU A 31 -17.84 7.04 -2.05
CA LEU A 31 -17.97 5.66 -1.59
C LEU A 31 -16.81 5.25 -0.65
N GLY A 32 -15.56 5.61 -0.99
CA GLY A 32 -14.41 5.32 -0.14
C GLY A 32 -14.48 6.02 1.22
N TRP A 33 -15.00 7.25 1.28
CA TRP A 33 -15.29 7.93 2.54
C TRP A 33 -16.40 7.24 3.34
N GLN A 34 -17.48 6.84 2.66
CA GLN A 34 -18.57 6.11 3.30
C GLN A 34 -18.10 4.77 3.88
N ASP A 35 -17.19 4.05 3.23
CA ASP A 35 -16.62 2.80 3.74
C ASP A 35 -16.01 2.98 5.13
N ILE A 36 -15.25 4.05 5.31
CA ILE A 36 -14.64 4.37 6.61
C ILE A 36 -15.72 4.70 7.63
N ARG A 37 -16.70 5.55 7.28
CA ARG A 37 -17.79 5.90 8.19
C ARG A 37 -18.61 4.68 8.60
N GLN A 38 -18.89 3.77 7.68
CA GLN A 38 -19.70 2.57 7.97
C GLN A 38 -18.93 1.60 8.86
N ARG A 39 -17.63 1.41 8.65
CA ARG A 39 -16.78 0.53 9.48
C ARG A 39 -16.81 0.95 10.97
N TYR A 40 -16.96 2.24 11.24
CA TYR A 40 -16.90 2.80 12.59
C TYR A 40 -18.25 3.36 13.09
N ARG A 41 -19.36 3.15 12.38
CA ARG A 41 -20.68 3.72 12.67
C ARG A 41 -21.20 3.39 14.09
N ARG A 42 -20.78 2.24 14.65
CA ARG A 42 -21.18 1.78 16.00
C ARG A 42 -20.04 1.86 17.02
N SER A 43 -18.92 2.47 16.68
CA SER A 43 -17.79 2.63 17.58
C SER A 43 -17.90 3.94 18.34
N VAL A 44 -17.67 3.91 19.66
CA VAL A 44 -17.64 5.10 20.52
C VAL A 44 -16.48 6.04 20.13
N LEU A 45 -15.32 5.46 19.76
CA LEU A 45 -14.12 6.19 19.38
C LEU A 45 -14.06 6.52 17.88
N GLY A 46 -14.97 5.93 17.09
CA GLY A 46 -15.02 6.16 15.65
C GLY A 46 -13.70 5.84 14.92
N PRO A 47 -13.34 6.61 13.88
CA PRO A 47 -12.09 6.43 13.13
C PRO A 47 -10.81 6.63 13.95
N ILE A 48 -10.89 7.32 15.11
CA ILE A 48 -9.74 7.53 16.01
C ILE A 48 -9.18 6.19 16.51
N TRP A 49 -10.00 5.13 16.55
CA TRP A 49 -9.56 3.79 16.92
C TRP A 49 -8.43 3.27 16.01
N ILE A 50 -8.42 3.63 14.72
CA ILE A 50 -7.35 3.29 13.77
C ILE A 50 -6.01 3.86 14.28
N THR A 51 -6.04 5.16 14.60
CA THR A 51 -4.88 5.90 15.08
C THR A 51 -4.38 5.33 16.41
N ILE A 52 -5.29 5.06 17.35
CA ILE A 52 -4.93 4.49 18.66
C ILE A 52 -4.31 3.10 18.51
N SER A 53 -4.91 2.22 17.74
CA SER A 53 -4.39 0.85 17.55
C SER A 53 -3.02 0.86 16.87
N MET A 54 -2.81 1.73 15.90
CA MET A 54 -1.50 1.94 15.26
C MET A 54 -0.47 2.44 16.26
N ALA A 55 -0.82 3.47 17.07
CA ALA A 55 0.06 4.04 18.08
C ALA A 55 0.46 2.99 19.13
N VAL A 56 -0.52 2.27 19.70
CA VAL A 56 -0.27 1.23 20.70
C VAL A 56 0.63 0.13 20.14
N THR A 57 0.37 -0.35 18.93
CA THR A 57 1.19 -1.38 18.30
C THR A 57 2.61 -0.89 18.04
N ALA A 58 2.77 0.32 17.51
CA ALA A 58 4.09 0.88 17.22
C ALA A 58 4.90 1.14 18.51
N VAL A 59 4.25 1.65 19.56
CA VAL A 59 4.91 1.89 20.86
C VAL A 59 5.30 0.55 21.51
N ALA A 60 4.39 -0.42 21.57
CA ALA A 60 4.67 -1.73 22.16
C ALA A 60 5.85 -2.42 21.48
N LEU A 61 5.85 -2.45 20.14
CA LEU A 61 6.95 -3.05 19.39
C LEU A 61 8.21 -2.18 19.40
N GLY A 62 8.06 -0.86 19.41
CA GLY A 62 9.18 0.07 19.55
C GLY A 62 9.95 -0.15 20.85
N VAL A 63 9.25 -0.25 21.97
CA VAL A 63 9.86 -0.53 23.28
C VAL A 63 10.48 -1.94 23.33
N LEU A 64 9.75 -2.95 22.84
CA LEU A 64 10.22 -4.33 22.82
C LEU A 64 11.52 -4.47 22.00
N TYR A 65 11.51 -3.96 20.78
CA TYR A 65 12.66 -4.10 19.87
C TYR A 65 13.82 -3.18 20.23
N ALA A 66 13.56 -2.01 20.84
CA ALA A 66 14.62 -1.18 21.41
C ALA A 66 15.41 -1.95 22.49
N GLY A 67 14.69 -2.61 23.42
CA GLY A 67 15.31 -3.45 24.43
C GLY A 67 16.01 -4.69 23.86
N LEU A 68 15.43 -5.34 22.87
CA LEU A 68 15.96 -6.56 22.27
C LEU A 68 17.27 -6.31 21.47
N PHE A 69 17.33 -5.22 20.72
CA PHE A 69 18.49 -4.85 19.90
C PHE A 69 19.48 -3.91 20.61
N GLY A 70 19.15 -3.43 21.81
CA GLY A 70 19.97 -2.47 22.54
C GLY A 70 19.99 -1.07 21.90
N ASN A 71 19.01 -0.74 21.07
CA ASN A 71 18.90 0.55 20.42
C ASN A 71 18.22 1.59 21.32
N PRO A 72 18.59 2.89 21.22
CA PRO A 72 17.83 3.95 21.87
C PRO A 72 16.39 3.99 21.34
N LEU A 73 15.43 4.18 22.25
CA LEU A 73 14.02 4.26 21.91
C LEU A 73 13.73 5.36 20.87
N GLU A 74 14.44 6.49 21.00
CA GLU A 74 14.39 7.64 20.08
C GLU A 74 14.74 7.28 18.63
N LYS A 75 15.55 6.25 18.42
CA LYS A 75 15.89 5.72 17.09
C LYS A 75 14.89 4.65 16.63
N GLN A 76 14.62 3.68 17.52
CA GLN A 76 13.85 2.48 17.19
C GLN A 76 12.36 2.78 16.96
N LEU A 77 11.72 3.59 17.82
CA LEU A 77 10.29 3.83 17.76
C LEU A 77 9.86 4.60 16.49
N PRO A 78 10.50 5.74 16.11
CA PRO A 78 10.17 6.42 14.87
C PRO A 78 10.35 5.55 13.63
N TYR A 79 11.41 4.73 13.60
CA TYR A 79 11.69 3.80 12.51
C TYR A 79 10.57 2.79 12.32
N ILE A 80 10.16 2.14 13.42
CA ILE A 80 9.06 1.16 13.43
C ILE A 80 7.75 1.84 13.05
N LEU A 81 7.43 2.98 13.66
CA LEU A 81 6.16 3.68 13.42
C LEU A 81 5.95 4.00 11.94
N VAL A 82 6.94 4.65 11.30
CA VAL A 82 6.84 4.99 9.88
C VAL A 82 6.79 3.73 9.03
N GLY A 83 7.59 2.72 9.35
CA GLY A 83 7.54 1.42 8.69
C GLY A 83 6.14 0.79 8.72
N PHE A 84 5.48 0.80 9.90
CA PHE A 84 4.12 0.29 10.06
C PHE A 84 3.07 1.10 9.28
N ILE A 85 3.16 2.42 9.27
CA ILE A 85 2.25 3.28 8.50
C ILE A 85 2.31 2.94 7.01
N VAL A 86 3.52 2.81 6.48
CA VAL A 86 3.75 2.47 5.06
C VAL A 86 3.32 1.03 4.78
N TRP A 87 3.69 0.09 5.66
CA TRP A 87 3.30 -1.31 5.50
C TRP A 87 1.79 -1.52 5.54
N ALA A 88 1.07 -0.81 6.41
CA ALA A 88 -0.40 -0.88 6.48
C ALA A 88 -1.04 -0.49 5.14
N PHE A 89 -0.52 0.54 4.47
CA PHE A 89 -0.99 0.93 3.14
C PHE A 89 -0.68 -0.16 2.09
N ILE A 90 0.55 -0.68 2.07
CA ILE A 90 0.98 -1.72 1.13
C ILE A 90 0.12 -2.98 1.29
N SER A 91 0.07 -3.52 2.52
CA SER A 91 -0.68 -4.74 2.81
C SER A 91 -2.19 -4.56 2.57
N GLY A 92 -2.74 -3.39 2.91
CA GLY A 92 -4.13 -3.06 2.63
C GLY A 92 -4.44 -3.05 1.12
N CYS A 93 -3.58 -2.45 0.30
CA CYS A 93 -3.74 -2.47 -1.16
C CYS A 93 -3.63 -3.89 -1.75
N ILE A 94 -2.77 -4.74 -1.19
CA ILE A 94 -2.58 -6.12 -1.67
C ILE A 94 -3.76 -7.00 -1.24
N LEU A 95 -4.07 -7.05 0.06
CA LEU A 95 -5.07 -7.97 0.62
C LEU A 95 -6.49 -7.62 0.18
N GLU A 96 -6.89 -6.36 0.40
CA GLU A 96 -8.21 -5.92 -0.03
C GLU A 96 -8.29 -5.76 -1.56
N GLY A 97 -7.14 -5.54 -2.24
CA GLY A 97 -7.02 -5.55 -3.69
C GLY A 97 -7.29 -6.92 -4.29
N ALA A 98 -6.76 -7.97 -3.68
CA ALA A 98 -7.04 -9.33 -4.11
C ALA A 98 -8.53 -9.69 -4.06
N ASP A 99 -9.26 -9.12 -3.10
CA ASP A 99 -10.70 -9.35 -2.91
C ASP A 99 -11.60 -8.30 -3.59
N VAL A 100 -11.03 -7.27 -4.20
CA VAL A 100 -11.75 -6.07 -4.63
C VAL A 100 -12.93 -6.33 -5.57
N PHE A 101 -12.83 -7.29 -6.47
CA PHE A 101 -13.92 -7.60 -7.40
C PHE A 101 -14.90 -8.58 -6.79
N ILE A 102 -14.45 -9.56 -6.01
CA ILE A 102 -15.31 -10.52 -5.31
C ILE A 102 -16.19 -9.81 -4.29
N ALA A 103 -15.61 -8.93 -3.47
CA ALA A 103 -16.34 -8.15 -2.46
C ALA A 103 -17.36 -7.16 -3.08
N ASN A 104 -17.21 -6.82 -4.35
CA ASN A 104 -18.12 -5.92 -5.08
C ASN A 104 -18.93 -6.62 -6.18
N GLU A 105 -19.06 -7.95 -6.14
CA GLU A 105 -19.78 -8.76 -7.10
C GLU A 105 -21.17 -8.19 -7.43
N GLY A 106 -21.97 -7.86 -6.41
CA GLY A 106 -23.31 -7.31 -6.60
C GLY A 106 -23.34 -6.00 -7.37
N LEU A 107 -22.36 -5.11 -7.12
CA LEU A 107 -22.26 -3.84 -7.86
C LEU A 107 -21.80 -4.08 -9.30
N ILE A 108 -20.84 -4.97 -9.51
CA ILE A 108 -20.29 -5.27 -10.85
C ILE A 108 -21.34 -5.91 -11.76
N LYS A 109 -22.21 -6.77 -11.20
CA LYS A 109 -23.26 -7.43 -11.99
C LYS A 109 -24.45 -6.52 -12.31
N HIS A 110 -24.78 -5.59 -11.43
CA HIS A 110 -26.00 -4.78 -11.57
C HIS A 110 -25.75 -3.35 -12.08
N LEU A 111 -24.53 -2.83 -12.00
CA LEU A 111 -24.19 -1.47 -12.43
C LEU A 111 -23.20 -1.49 -13.60
N PRO A 112 -23.52 -0.84 -14.74
CA PRO A 112 -22.63 -0.74 -15.90
C PRO A 112 -21.53 0.31 -15.64
N ALA A 113 -20.66 0.07 -14.65
CA ALA A 113 -19.55 0.94 -14.31
C ALA A 113 -18.19 0.31 -14.74
N PRO A 114 -17.17 1.14 -15.03
CA PRO A 114 -15.81 0.65 -15.21
C PRO A 114 -15.33 -0.12 -13.97
N ILE A 115 -14.70 -1.28 -14.16
CA ILE A 115 -14.21 -2.08 -13.03
C ILE A 115 -13.11 -1.36 -12.23
N SER A 116 -12.37 -0.46 -12.86
CA SER A 116 -11.35 0.37 -12.22
C SER A 116 -11.91 1.32 -11.14
N VAL A 117 -13.22 1.64 -11.14
CA VAL A 117 -13.87 2.41 -10.08
C VAL A 117 -13.68 1.76 -8.71
N HIS A 118 -13.81 0.43 -8.63
CA HIS A 118 -13.68 -0.31 -7.39
C HIS A 118 -12.23 -0.26 -6.86
N VAL A 119 -11.25 -0.28 -7.77
CA VAL A 119 -9.83 -0.15 -7.42
C VAL A 119 -9.50 1.27 -6.96
N TYR A 120 -9.98 2.30 -7.66
CA TYR A 120 -9.78 3.69 -7.21
C TYR A 120 -10.43 3.97 -5.86
N ARG A 121 -11.64 3.42 -5.61
CA ARG A 121 -12.29 3.46 -4.30
C ARG A 121 -11.42 2.84 -3.22
N LEU A 122 -10.83 1.66 -3.48
CA LEU A 122 -9.95 0.97 -2.56
C LEU A 122 -8.69 1.78 -2.25
N VAL A 123 -7.96 2.22 -3.28
CA VAL A 123 -6.73 3.00 -3.11
C VAL A 123 -7.01 4.31 -2.37
N TRP A 124 -8.12 4.98 -2.68
CA TRP A 124 -8.56 6.18 -1.99
C TRP A 124 -8.84 5.91 -0.51
N ARG A 125 -9.55 4.84 -0.19
CA ARG A 125 -9.80 4.42 1.20
C ARG A 125 -8.50 4.15 1.95
N GLN A 126 -7.55 3.44 1.34
CA GLN A 126 -6.23 3.19 1.94
C GLN A 126 -5.44 4.49 2.13
N THR A 127 -5.55 5.44 1.19
CA THR A 127 -4.97 6.79 1.31
C THR A 127 -5.55 7.56 2.52
N LEU A 128 -6.85 7.49 2.72
CA LEU A 128 -7.48 8.11 3.89
C LEU A 128 -7.03 7.45 5.21
N LEU A 129 -6.87 6.13 5.24
CA LEU A 129 -6.34 5.41 6.41
C LEU A 129 -4.87 5.78 6.67
N PHE A 130 -4.07 5.88 5.62
CA PHE A 130 -2.70 6.36 5.70
C PHE A 130 -2.64 7.78 6.29
N ALA A 131 -3.48 8.71 5.78
CA ALA A 131 -3.57 10.07 6.29
C ALA A 131 -3.97 10.14 7.77
N HIS A 132 -4.90 9.28 8.22
CA HIS A 132 -5.24 9.15 9.64
C HIS A 132 -4.03 8.71 10.48
N ASN A 133 -3.25 7.75 10.00
CA ASN A 133 -2.05 7.28 10.69
C ASN A 133 -0.93 8.32 10.74
N LEU A 134 -0.92 9.33 9.83
CA LEU A 134 0.00 10.47 9.94
C LEU A 134 -0.22 11.33 11.19
N ILE A 135 -1.38 11.24 11.85
CA ILE A 135 -1.62 11.87 13.14
C ILE A 135 -0.65 11.29 14.19
N VAL A 136 -0.47 9.96 14.21
CA VAL A 136 0.50 9.30 15.10
C VAL A 136 1.93 9.75 14.80
N TYR A 137 2.25 9.87 13.50
CA TYR A 137 3.55 10.39 13.08
C TYR A 137 3.76 11.84 13.55
N ALA A 138 2.75 12.71 13.46
CA ALA A 138 2.85 14.09 13.96
C ALA A 138 3.06 14.13 15.49
N VAL A 139 2.34 13.30 16.25
CA VAL A 139 2.55 13.16 17.70
C VAL A 139 3.95 12.65 18.01
N MET A 140 4.44 11.67 17.25
CA MET A 140 5.80 11.15 17.40
C MET A 140 6.85 12.24 17.18
N LEU A 141 6.68 13.11 16.18
CA LEU A 141 7.61 14.24 15.94
C LEU A 141 7.61 15.26 17.08
N MET A 142 6.50 15.42 17.81
CA MET A 142 6.46 16.29 18.99
C MET A 142 7.23 15.66 20.17
N VAL A 143 7.17 14.34 20.33
CA VAL A 143 7.85 13.61 21.42
C VAL A 143 9.34 13.38 21.10
N PHE A 144 9.66 13.07 19.86
CA PHE A 144 11.01 12.82 19.34
C PHE A 144 11.29 13.75 18.16
N PRO A 145 11.65 15.02 18.41
CA PRO A 145 11.90 15.99 17.36
C PRO A 145 12.98 15.52 16.38
N ARG A 146 12.71 15.63 15.10
CA ARG A 146 13.64 15.32 14.01
C ARG A 146 13.85 16.54 13.15
N ALA A 147 15.08 16.73 12.68
CA ALA A 147 15.38 17.76 11.71
C ALA A 147 14.80 17.37 10.35
N LEU A 148 13.70 17.99 9.97
CA LEU A 148 13.12 17.81 8.63
C LEU A 148 13.82 18.77 7.67
N HIS A 149 14.25 18.23 6.53
CA HIS A 149 14.92 18.97 5.47
C HIS A 149 14.00 19.11 4.24
N TRP A 150 14.43 19.85 3.24
CA TRP A 150 13.71 19.91 1.96
C TRP A 150 13.54 18.53 1.32
N SER A 151 14.47 17.61 1.58
CA SER A 151 14.35 16.19 1.14
C SER A 151 13.14 15.48 1.73
N SER A 152 12.62 15.95 2.88
CA SER A 152 11.39 15.36 3.48
C SER A 152 10.15 15.56 2.60
N LEU A 153 10.15 16.58 1.73
CA LEU A 153 9.07 16.75 0.74
C LEU A 153 9.02 15.62 -0.29
N MET A 154 10.11 14.87 -0.45
CA MET A 154 10.12 13.68 -1.33
C MET A 154 9.21 12.57 -0.83
N ALA A 155 8.72 12.63 0.41
CA ALA A 155 7.68 11.72 0.89
C ALA A 155 6.36 11.83 0.08
N PHE A 156 6.02 13.02 -0.44
CA PHE A 156 4.83 13.21 -1.26
C PHE A 156 4.89 12.49 -2.63
N PRO A 157 5.92 12.70 -3.47
CA PRO A 157 6.04 11.93 -4.71
C PRO A 157 6.27 10.44 -4.45
N ALA A 158 6.95 10.06 -3.37
CA ALA A 158 7.09 8.66 -2.97
C ALA A 158 5.72 8.04 -2.65
N PHE A 159 4.85 8.73 -1.91
CA PHE A 159 3.50 8.27 -1.62
C PHE A 159 2.64 8.19 -2.89
N ALA A 160 2.72 9.18 -3.78
CA ALA A 160 2.03 9.12 -5.07
C ALA A 160 2.45 7.89 -5.88
N LEU A 161 3.75 7.58 -5.89
CA LEU A 161 4.28 6.39 -6.54
C LEU A 161 3.78 5.10 -5.86
N LEU A 162 3.72 5.09 -4.52
CA LEU A 162 3.16 3.98 -3.75
C LEU A 162 1.67 3.75 -4.06
N ALA A 163 0.87 4.81 -4.11
CA ALA A 163 -0.56 4.74 -4.47
C ALA A 163 -0.76 4.23 -5.91
N LEU A 164 0.10 4.66 -6.83
CA LEU A 164 0.10 4.17 -8.21
C LEU A 164 0.40 2.66 -8.28
N ASN A 165 1.32 2.18 -7.42
CA ASN A 165 1.61 0.75 -7.29
C ASN A 165 0.44 0.00 -6.63
N GLY A 166 -0.19 0.55 -5.62
CA GLY A 166 -1.41 -0.01 -5.02
C GLY A 166 -2.52 -0.24 -6.05
N ALA A 167 -2.65 0.68 -7.01
CA ALA A 167 -3.68 0.57 -8.06
C ALA A 167 -3.43 -0.61 -9.02
N TRP A 168 -2.20 -0.77 -9.56
CA TRP A 168 -1.95 -1.88 -10.47
C TRP A 168 -1.96 -3.24 -9.75
N VAL A 169 -1.46 -3.30 -8.51
CA VAL A 169 -1.51 -4.52 -7.69
C VAL A 169 -2.96 -4.95 -7.45
N ALA A 170 -3.83 -4.02 -7.02
CA ALA A 170 -5.24 -4.31 -6.78
C ALA A 170 -5.98 -4.74 -8.06
N LEU A 171 -5.70 -4.12 -9.21
CA LEU A 171 -6.24 -4.54 -10.51
C LEU A 171 -5.80 -5.95 -10.85
N LEU A 172 -4.50 -6.23 -10.79
CA LEU A 172 -3.93 -7.50 -11.23
C LEU A 172 -4.36 -8.64 -10.32
N PHE A 173 -4.19 -8.48 -9.00
CA PHE A 173 -4.54 -9.51 -8.02
C PHE A 173 -6.05 -9.69 -7.92
N GLY A 174 -6.83 -8.61 -8.01
CA GLY A 174 -8.29 -8.69 -8.05
C GLY A 174 -8.79 -9.51 -9.25
N MET A 175 -8.25 -9.29 -10.45
CA MET A 175 -8.59 -10.11 -11.63
C MET A 175 -8.16 -11.57 -11.47
N ALA A 176 -6.97 -11.80 -10.90
CA ALA A 176 -6.46 -13.15 -10.68
C ALA A 176 -7.31 -13.91 -9.64
N SER A 177 -7.64 -13.28 -8.52
CA SER A 177 -8.44 -13.88 -7.45
C SER A 177 -9.91 -14.06 -7.83
N ALA A 178 -10.48 -13.17 -8.65
CA ALA A 178 -11.82 -13.38 -9.21
C ALA A 178 -11.90 -14.67 -10.03
N ARG A 179 -10.82 -15.03 -10.72
CA ARG A 179 -10.74 -16.28 -11.48
C ARG A 179 -10.36 -17.49 -10.62
N PHE A 180 -9.44 -17.32 -9.68
CA PHE A 180 -8.89 -18.39 -8.84
C PHE A 180 -9.04 -17.99 -7.37
N ARG A 181 -10.14 -18.41 -6.74
CA ARG A 181 -10.51 -17.98 -5.37
C ARG A 181 -9.48 -18.39 -4.31
N ASP A 182 -8.71 -19.45 -4.57
CA ASP A 182 -7.64 -19.94 -3.68
C ASP A 182 -6.44 -18.97 -3.58
N LEU A 183 -6.34 -17.99 -4.49
CA LEU A 183 -5.27 -17.01 -4.44
C LEU A 183 -5.38 -16.07 -3.22
N ASN A 184 -6.58 -15.75 -2.75
CA ASN A 184 -6.76 -14.85 -1.60
C ASN A 184 -6.04 -15.35 -0.33
N PRO A 185 -6.25 -16.59 0.16
CA PRO A 185 -5.51 -17.10 1.32
C PRO A 185 -4.00 -17.24 1.07
N ILE A 186 -3.60 -17.57 -0.17
CA ILE A 186 -2.18 -17.65 -0.54
C ILE A 186 -1.53 -16.27 -0.45
N ILE A 187 -2.17 -15.23 -1.04
CA ILE A 187 -1.71 -13.85 -0.97
C ILE A 187 -1.62 -13.39 0.49
N GLY A 188 -2.61 -13.72 1.32
CA GLY A 188 -2.61 -13.42 2.75
C GLY A 188 -1.39 -13.99 3.47
N SER A 189 -1.09 -15.26 3.24
CA SER A 189 0.07 -15.94 3.82
C SER A 189 1.39 -15.35 3.33
N LEU A 190 1.48 -14.99 2.03
CA LEU A 190 2.66 -14.36 1.46
C LEU A 190 2.90 -12.96 2.03
N VAL A 191 1.86 -12.15 2.20
CA VAL A 191 1.96 -10.81 2.81
C VAL A 191 2.44 -10.92 4.25
N GLN A 192 1.92 -11.89 5.02
CA GLN A 192 2.35 -12.13 6.40
C GLN A 192 3.83 -12.56 6.46
N LEU A 193 4.25 -13.50 5.62
CA LEU A 193 5.65 -13.93 5.54
C LEU A 193 6.57 -12.75 5.16
N THR A 194 6.17 -11.99 4.16
CA THR A 194 6.94 -10.87 3.64
C THR A 194 7.09 -9.75 4.68
N PHE A 195 6.11 -9.55 5.57
CA PHE A 195 6.22 -8.61 6.69
C PHE A 195 7.46 -8.89 7.56
N PHE A 196 7.69 -10.14 7.92
CA PHE A 196 8.85 -10.52 8.74
C PHE A 196 10.18 -10.43 7.98
N LEU A 197 10.15 -10.64 6.67
CA LEU A 197 11.33 -10.53 5.82
C LEU A 197 11.68 -9.08 5.48
N THR A 198 10.73 -8.15 5.66
CA THR A 198 10.93 -6.74 5.38
C THR A 198 11.38 -6.01 6.65
N PRO A 199 12.36 -5.11 6.59
CA PRO A 199 12.82 -4.36 7.76
C PRO A 199 11.81 -3.30 8.18
N VAL A 200 10.66 -3.76 8.70
CA VAL A 200 9.62 -2.91 9.29
C VAL A 200 9.93 -2.65 10.76
N VAL A 201 10.27 -3.73 11.50
CA VAL A 201 10.48 -3.70 12.97
C VAL A 201 11.95 -3.73 13.38
N TRP A 202 12.85 -4.06 12.48
CA TRP A 202 14.29 -4.08 12.70
C TRP A 202 14.99 -3.11 11.76
N ILE A 203 16.06 -2.46 12.21
CA ILE A 203 16.77 -1.42 11.46
C ILE A 203 17.77 -2.10 10.53
N TYR A 204 17.55 -1.93 9.23
CA TYR A 204 18.37 -2.53 8.17
C TYR A 204 19.84 -2.11 8.28
N ASP A 205 20.09 -0.80 8.41
CA ASP A 205 21.44 -0.23 8.46
C ASP A 205 22.25 -0.74 9.66
N ASP A 206 21.59 -1.02 10.80
CA ASP A 206 22.27 -1.54 12.01
C ASP A 206 22.74 -2.99 11.82
N LEU A 207 21.92 -3.82 11.16
CA LEU A 207 22.31 -5.20 10.86
C LEU A 207 23.35 -5.29 9.75
N LEU A 208 23.26 -4.41 8.76
CA LEU A 208 24.23 -4.33 7.66
C LEU A 208 25.64 -3.95 8.18
N ASN A 209 25.70 -3.02 9.15
CA ASN A 209 26.94 -2.56 9.78
C ASN A 209 27.32 -3.36 11.04
N SER A 210 26.73 -4.53 11.23
CA SER A 210 27.05 -5.40 12.36
C SER A 210 28.51 -5.87 12.30
N PRO A 211 29.23 -5.91 13.44
CA PRO A 211 30.56 -6.48 13.52
C PRO A 211 30.61 -7.97 13.14
N ASN A 212 29.47 -8.65 13.20
CA ASN A 212 29.36 -10.06 12.83
C ASN A 212 29.12 -10.19 11.32
N PRO A 213 30.07 -10.74 10.52
CA PRO A 213 29.95 -10.85 9.07
C PRO A 213 28.73 -11.65 8.63
N THR A 214 28.36 -12.71 9.36
CA THR A 214 27.19 -13.54 9.01
C THR A 214 25.87 -12.78 9.17
N THR A 215 25.80 -11.85 10.13
CA THR A 215 24.64 -10.98 10.32
C THR A 215 24.52 -9.98 9.18
N ALA A 216 25.63 -9.36 8.78
CA ALA A 216 25.67 -8.40 7.67
C ALA A 216 25.31 -9.08 6.33
N GLU A 217 25.83 -10.28 6.06
CA GLU A 217 25.45 -11.04 4.85
C GLU A 217 23.95 -11.39 4.81
N ARG A 218 23.39 -11.81 5.93
CA ARG A 218 21.95 -12.12 6.03
C ARG A 218 21.10 -10.86 5.87
N ALA A 219 21.54 -9.72 6.38
CA ALA A 219 20.84 -8.45 6.20
C ALA A 219 20.76 -8.04 4.71
N ARG A 220 21.80 -8.33 3.91
CA ARG A 220 21.82 -8.06 2.46
C ARG A 220 20.72 -8.81 1.69
N ILE A 221 20.22 -9.94 2.20
CA ILE A 221 19.10 -10.65 1.58
C ILE A 221 17.86 -9.74 1.49
N ALA A 222 17.71 -8.81 2.44
CA ALA A 222 16.61 -7.85 2.41
C ALA A 222 16.68 -6.89 1.19
N GLU A 223 17.85 -6.67 0.59
CA GLU A 223 17.98 -5.83 -0.62
C GLU A 223 17.26 -6.45 -1.84
N VAL A 224 17.10 -7.77 -1.88
CA VAL A 224 16.33 -8.44 -2.94
C VAL A 224 14.83 -8.28 -2.72
N ASN A 225 14.41 -7.92 -1.51
CA ASN A 225 13.01 -7.74 -1.18
C ASN A 225 12.48 -6.38 -1.70
N PRO A 226 11.56 -6.37 -2.67
CA PRO A 226 11.03 -5.12 -3.23
C PRO A 226 10.36 -4.22 -2.18
N PHE A 227 9.78 -4.80 -1.13
CA PHE A 227 9.09 -4.03 -0.09
C PHE A 227 10.03 -3.19 0.77
N LEU A 228 11.31 -3.58 0.91
CA LEU A 228 12.32 -2.73 1.51
C LEU A 228 12.35 -1.37 0.78
N HIS A 229 12.48 -1.39 -0.54
CA HIS A 229 12.62 -0.19 -1.35
C HIS A 229 11.35 0.68 -1.31
N PHE A 230 10.16 0.07 -1.30
CA PHE A 230 8.89 0.81 -1.14
C PHE A 230 8.79 1.52 0.20
N ILE A 231 9.28 0.91 1.27
CA ILE A 231 9.29 1.53 2.60
C ILE A 231 10.35 2.63 2.66
N GLU A 232 11.56 2.38 2.17
CA GLU A 232 12.69 3.31 2.27
C GLU A 232 12.45 4.64 1.54
N ILE A 233 11.83 4.63 0.35
CA ILE A 233 11.54 5.88 -0.38
C ILE A 233 10.58 6.82 0.36
N ILE A 234 9.81 6.31 1.34
CA ILE A 234 8.91 7.11 2.18
C ILE A 234 9.52 7.34 3.57
N ARG A 235 10.06 6.28 4.19
CA ARG A 235 10.56 6.33 5.56
C ARG A 235 11.73 7.29 5.71
N ARG A 236 12.73 7.23 4.84
CA ARG A 236 13.91 8.11 4.93
C ARG A 236 13.56 9.59 4.85
N PRO A 237 12.78 10.08 3.87
CA PRO A 237 12.33 11.46 3.86
C PRO A 237 11.52 11.84 5.10
N MET A 238 10.64 10.97 5.59
CA MET A 238 9.85 11.24 6.80
C MET A 238 10.70 11.32 8.06
N LEU A 239 11.80 10.58 8.15
CA LEU A 239 12.72 10.63 9.28
C LEU A 239 13.81 11.70 9.14
N GLY A 240 13.84 12.47 8.05
CA GLY A 240 14.86 13.49 7.77
C GLY A 240 16.21 12.91 7.35
N GLU A 241 16.22 11.64 6.89
CA GLU A 241 17.42 10.93 6.45
C GLU A 241 17.74 11.20 4.96
N SER A 242 18.95 10.85 4.55
CA SER A 242 19.40 10.97 3.15
C SER A 242 18.62 10.04 2.22
N LEU A 243 18.35 10.52 1.00
CA LEU A 243 17.64 9.74 -0.01
C LEU A 243 18.51 8.63 -0.57
N VAL A 244 17.92 7.46 -0.75
CA VAL A 244 18.55 6.29 -1.34
C VAL A 244 18.06 6.13 -2.78
N TRP A 245 18.78 6.73 -3.73
CA TRP A 245 18.36 6.81 -5.13
C TRP A 245 18.18 5.46 -5.83
N HIS A 246 18.96 4.44 -5.46
CA HIS A 246 18.76 3.10 -6.03
C HIS A 246 17.38 2.54 -5.71
N SER A 247 16.84 2.79 -4.50
CA SER A 247 15.48 2.36 -4.14
C SER A 247 14.42 3.04 -5.01
N TRP A 248 14.61 4.32 -5.35
CA TRP A 248 13.72 5.01 -6.28
C TRP A 248 13.73 4.39 -7.67
N VAL A 249 14.91 4.05 -8.18
CA VAL A 249 15.05 3.40 -9.49
C VAL A 249 14.37 2.03 -9.51
N ILE A 250 14.56 1.24 -8.46
CA ILE A 250 13.94 -0.08 -8.33
C ILE A 250 12.40 0.05 -8.28
N VAL A 251 11.89 0.96 -7.46
CA VAL A 251 10.43 1.17 -7.35
C VAL A 251 9.85 1.68 -8.67
N LEU A 252 10.52 2.60 -9.37
CA LEU A 252 10.10 3.05 -10.70
C LEU A 252 10.07 1.90 -11.71
N ALA A 253 11.10 1.06 -11.72
CA ALA A 253 11.16 -0.12 -12.60
C ALA A 253 9.99 -1.09 -12.32
N ILE A 254 9.73 -1.39 -11.03
CA ILE A 254 8.60 -2.22 -10.61
C ILE A 254 7.27 -1.59 -11.03
N THR A 255 7.12 -0.27 -10.89
CA THR A 255 5.93 0.46 -11.31
C THR A 255 5.67 0.28 -12.81
N VAL A 256 6.70 0.49 -13.64
CA VAL A 256 6.58 0.38 -15.10
C VAL A 256 6.22 -1.07 -15.49
N VAL A 257 6.96 -2.04 -14.97
CA VAL A 257 6.72 -3.47 -15.27
C VAL A 257 5.32 -3.89 -14.78
N GLY A 258 4.95 -3.50 -13.55
CA GLY A 258 3.66 -3.82 -12.97
C GLY A 258 2.49 -3.26 -13.79
N TRP A 259 2.58 -2.02 -14.24
CA TRP A 259 1.55 -1.43 -15.12
C TRP A 259 1.52 -2.07 -16.50
N VAL A 260 2.65 -2.41 -17.10
CA VAL A 260 2.68 -3.11 -18.41
C VAL A 260 1.97 -4.46 -18.30
N VAL A 261 2.28 -5.25 -17.26
CA VAL A 261 1.63 -6.56 -17.03
C VAL A 261 0.14 -6.39 -16.75
N THR A 262 -0.22 -5.41 -15.91
CA THR A 262 -1.61 -5.16 -15.54
C THR A 262 -2.43 -4.67 -16.73
N LEU A 263 -1.91 -3.79 -17.56
CA LEU A 263 -2.58 -3.32 -18.78
C LEU A 263 -2.76 -4.45 -19.78
N TRP A 264 -1.77 -5.33 -19.93
CA TRP A 264 -1.91 -6.54 -20.74
C TRP A 264 -3.00 -7.46 -20.21
N ALA A 265 -3.04 -7.70 -18.89
CA ALA A 265 -4.07 -8.50 -18.25
C ALA A 265 -5.47 -7.85 -18.38
N LEU A 266 -5.58 -6.54 -18.15
CA LEU A 266 -6.81 -5.78 -18.29
C LEU A 266 -7.36 -5.84 -19.72
N ARG A 267 -6.48 -5.67 -20.73
CA ARG A 267 -6.83 -5.85 -22.12
C ARG A 267 -7.44 -7.23 -22.40
N ARG A 268 -6.87 -8.28 -21.80
CA ARG A 268 -7.23 -9.67 -22.08
C ARG A 268 -8.44 -10.14 -21.31
N TYR A 269 -8.61 -9.71 -20.07
CA TYR A 269 -9.53 -10.32 -19.12
C TYR A 269 -10.63 -9.41 -18.58
N ARG A 270 -10.59 -8.09 -18.83
CA ARG A 270 -11.56 -7.13 -18.31
C ARG A 270 -13.02 -7.58 -18.48
N SER A 271 -13.40 -7.98 -19.69
CA SER A 271 -14.77 -8.41 -20.01
C SER A 271 -15.20 -9.72 -19.33
N ARG A 272 -14.26 -10.48 -18.79
CA ARG A 272 -14.52 -11.74 -18.13
C ARG A 272 -14.68 -11.59 -16.60
N VAL A 273 -14.26 -10.47 -16.03
CA VAL A 273 -14.34 -10.24 -14.58
C VAL A 273 -15.77 -10.35 -14.09
N SER A 274 -16.73 -9.72 -14.75
CA SER A 274 -18.15 -9.79 -14.37
C SER A 274 -18.76 -11.20 -14.49
N TYR A 275 -18.10 -12.12 -15.22
CA TYR A 275 -18.49 -13.52 -15.31
C TYR A 275 -17.83 -14.38 -14.23
N TRP A 276 -16.64 -14.01 -13.76
CA TRP A 276 -15.89 -14.77 -12.76
C TRP A 276 -16.33 -14.48 -11.31
N VAL A 277 -16.87 -13.29 -11.04
CA VAL A 277 -17.38 -12.88 -9.72
C VAL A 277 -18.82 -13.34 -9.45
#